data_0353630e03de995c7c28b29e5ad1decd
#
_entry.id   0353630e03de995c7c28b29e5ad1decd
#
_cell.length_a   1.000
_cell.length_b   1.000
_cell.length_c   1.000
_cell.angle_alpha   90.00
_cell.angle_beta   90.00
_cell.angle_gamma   90.00
#
_symmetry.space_group_name_H-M   'P 1'
#
loop_
_entity.id
_entity.type
_entity.pdbx_description
1 polymer ?
#
loop_
_entity_poly.entity_id
_entity_poly.type
_entity_poly.pdbx_seq_one_letter_code
_entity_poly.pdbx_strand_id
1 'polypeptide(L)'
;MLKTLSAYIGEYKKDSIKTPIYIIFEVLMEILIPFVTASIIDKGIQAGDMKNVCIYGGIMLVLAFVSLFCGIRAGKYAASASTGFACNLREGIYTNIQNFAFSNIDKYSTAGLITRMTTDVTNVQNAYQMLLRIAVRAPLMMICSMIMCFIINPTMSMIFLGALILLGFVLFFIIFKVTPIFTEGFAKYDDLNASVQENVSGIRVVKAFVREEYENDKFKKAATSLYNTFVRAESWLAFNNPVMMFVIYGSIIALSWFAAHFIADGTMTTGNLTSMFSYVMSMMMALMMLSMIFVMISMSTASAKRIAEVLNEKADITNPDAPVMQVPDGRIDFNHVDFVYKKDSETDTLKDIDIHINAGETIGIIGGTGCGKSSF
;
A
#
# COMPACT_ATOMS: atom_id res chain seq x y z
N MET A 1 6.22 -7.03 11.79
CA MET A 1 5.83 -5.93 10.87
C MET A 1 4.45 -5.35 11.20
N LEU A 2 3.32 -6.04 10.94
CA LEU A 2 1.98 -5.46 11.18
C LEU A 2 1.75 -5.04 12.63
N LYS A 3 2.18 -5.86 13.61
CA LYS A 3 2.08 -5.52 15.04
C LYS A 3 2.91 -4.28 15.39
N THR A 4 4.10 -4.13 14.81
CA THR A 4 4.95 -2.96 15.03
C THR A 4 4.28 -1.70 14.47
N LEU A 5 3.85 -1.74 13.21
CA LEU A 5 3.22 -0.58 12.57
C LEU A 5 1.89 -0.19 13.22
N SER A 6 1.05 -1.17 13.60
CA SER A 6 -0.24 -0.89 14.22
C SER A 6 -0.14 -0.16 15.57
N ALA A 7 0.99 -0.27 16.27
CA ALA A 7 1.24 0.49 17.50
C ALA A 7 1.29 2.00 17.26
N TYR A 8 1.73 2.42 16.05
CA TYR A 8 1.83 3.83 15.69
C TYR A 8 0.52 4.46 15.18
N ILE A 9 -0.59 3.71 15.16
CA ILE A 9 -1.92 4.29 14.93
C ILE A 9 -2.27 5.25 16.10
N GLY A 10 -1.85 4.92 17.33
CA GLY A 10 -1.92 5.79 18.49
C GLY A 10 -3.32 6.41 18.73
N GLU A 11 -3.35 7.72 18.86
CA GLU A 11 -4.55 8.53 19.10
C GLU A 11 -5.56 8.51 17.94
N TYR A 12 -5.09 8.23 16.69
CA TYR A 12 -5.93 8.19 15.48
C TYR A 12 -6.75 6.89 15.35
N LYS A 13 -6.69 5.99 16.33
CA LYS A 13 -7.48 4.76 16.37
C LYS A 13 -8.99 5.02 16.30
N LYS A 14 -9.47 6.10 16.95
CA LYS A 14 -10.89 6.48 16.88
C LYS A 14 -11.31 6.86 15.46
N ASP A 15 -10.49 7.62 14.74
CA ASP A 15 -10.80 8.04 13.38
C ASP A 15 -10.69 6.86 12.39
N SER A 16 -9.75 5.93 12.64
CA SER A 16 -9.64 4.68 11.89
C SER A 16 -10.89 3.79 12.01
N ILE A 17 -11.58 3.80 13.18
CA ILE A 17 -12.82 3.05 13.38
C ILE A 17 -14.04 3.80 12.81
N LYS A 18 -14.08 5.14 12.93
CA LYS A 18 -15.18 5.94 12.38
C LYS A 18 -15.26 5.86 10.86
N THR A 19 -14.13 5.78 10.17
CA THR A 19 -14.09 5.71 8.71
C THR A 19 -14.93 4.56 8.15
N PRO A 20 -14.70 3.28 8.52
CA PRO A 20 -15.55 2.17 8.07
C PRO A 20 -17.01 2.33 8.42
N ILE A 21 -17.32 2.88 9.59
CA ILE A 21 -18.72 3.09 10.01
C ILE A 21 -19.45 4.04 9.05
N TYR A 22 -18.84 5.19 8.73
CA TYR A 22 -19.43 6.13 7.78
C TYR A 22 -19.53 5.55 6.37
N ILE A 23 -18.57 4.71 5.95
CA ILE A 23 -18.59 4.02 4.67
C ILE A 23 -19.77 3.01 4.60
N ILE A 24 -20.00 2.28 5.70
CA ILE A 24 -21.15 1.36 5.78
C ILE A 24 -22.45 2.13 5.56
N PHE A 25 -22.66 3.25 6.24
CA PHE A 25 -23.85 4.07 6.04
C PHE A 25 -23.93 4.66 4.62
N GLU A 26 -22.81 5.14 4.08
CA GLU A 26 -22.73 5.64 2.71
C GLU A 26 -23.18 4.58 1.70
N VAL A 27 -22.63 3.36 1.77
CA VAL A 27 -22.96 2.25 0.87
C VAL A 27 -24.41 1.82 1.04
N LEU A 28 -24.95 1.76 2.27
CA LEU A 28 -26.34 1.41 2.50
C LEU A 28 -27.29 2.42 1.86
N MET A 29 -27.01 3.73 1.96
CA MET A 29 -27.81 4.76 1.29
C MET A 29 -27.71 4.65 -0.23
N GLU A 30 -26.51 4.43 -0.75
CA GLU A 30 -26.24 4.31 -2.18
C GLU A 30 -26.96 3.12 -2.81
N ILE A 31 -27.04 1.99 -2.10
CA ILE A 31 -27.76 0.79 -2.56
C ILE A 31 -29.28 0.97 -2.61
N LEU A 32 -29.83 1.82 -1.76
CA LEU A 32 -31.25 2.11 -1.79
C LEU A 32 -31.66 2.98 -2.98
N ILE A 33 -30.74 3.74 -3.59
CA ILE A 33 -31.06 4.63 -4.72
C ILE A 33 -31.66 3.86 -5.93
N PRO A 34 -31.03 2.78 -6.45
CA PRO A 34 -31.60 2.01 -7.53
C PRO A 34 -32.97 1.40 -7.19
N PHE A 35 -33.16 0.98 -5.93
CA PHE A 35 -34.45 0.44 -5.47
C PHE A 35 -35.58 1.49 -5.49
N VAL A 36 -35.26 2.71 -5.05
CA VAL A 36 -36.23 3.84 -5.13
C VAL A 36 -36.47 4.24 -6.60
N THR A 37 -35.44 4.17 -7.45
CA THR A 37 -35.58 4.42 -8.90
C THR A 37 -36.53 3.44 -9.53
N ALA A 38 -36.52 2.15 -9.16
CA ALA A 38 -37.55 1.19 -9.62
C ALA A 38 -38.96 1.65 -9.24
N SER A 39 -39.11 2.13 -8.01
CA SER A 39 -40.41 2.61 -7.54
C SER A 39 -40.89 3.87 -8.28
N ILE A 40 -39.98 4.75 -8.70
CA ILE A 40 -40.32 5.90 -9.56
C ILE A 40 -40.81 5.42 -10.91
N ILE A 41 -40.17 4.42 -11.51
CA ILE A 41 -40.54 3.90 -12.84
C ILE A 41 -41.92 3.21 -12.74
N ASP A 42 -42.09 2.27 -11.81
CA ASP A 42 -43.28 1.41 -11.76
C ASP A 42 -44.51 2.14 -11.21
N LYS A 43 -44.35 2.86 -10.08
CA LYS A 43 -45.50 3.50 -9.39
C LYS A 43 -45.69 4.97 -9.77
N GLY A 44 -44.74 5.57 -10.43
CA GLY A 44 -44.80 6.95 -10.91
C GLY A 44 -45.06 7.03 -12.40
N ILE A 45 -44.03 6.68 -13.20
CA ILE A 45 -44.04 6.88 -14.65
C ILE A 45 -45.05 5.96 -15.33
N GLN A 46 -45.01 4.64 -15.05
CA GLN A 46 -45.96 3.70 -15.67
C GLN A 46 -47.39 3.88 -15.19
N ALA A 47 -47.57 4.23 -13.94
CA ALA A 47 -48.93 4.53 -13.40
C ALA A 47 -49.43 5.92 -13.80
N GLY A 48 -48.60 6.79 -14.42
CA GLY A 48 -48.99 8.15 -14.78
C GLY A 48 -49.20 9.08 -13.57
N ASP A 49 -48.67 8.72 -12.40
CA ASP A 49 -48.88 9.45 -11.14
C ASP A 49 -47.70 10.35 -10.79
N MET A 50 -47.76 11.62 -11.18
CA MET A 50 -46.75 12.64 -10.88
C MET A 50 -46.52 12.85 -9.38
N LYS A 51 -47.52 12.60 -8.54
CA LYS A 51 -47.38 12.73 -7.09
C LYS A 51 -46.39 11.70 -6.56
N ASN A 52 -46.48 10.45 -7.00
CA ASN A 52 -45.57 9.40 -6.64
C ASN A 52 -44.14 9.69 -7.17
N VAL A 53 -44.02 10.22 -8.39
CA VAL A 53 -42.70 10.66 -8.93
C VAL A 53 -42.04 11.70 -8.02
N CYS A 54 -42.80 12.71 -7.58
CA CYS A 54 -42.28 13.75 -6.68
C CYS A 54 -41.91 13.18 -5.29
N ILE A 55 -42.71 12.27 -4.74
CA ILE A 55 -42.42 11.67 -3.42
C ILE A 55 -41.16 10.82 -3.47
N TYR A 56 -41.06 9.87 -4.39
CA TYR A 56 -39.89 9.00 -4.53
C TYR A 56 -38.67 9.78 -4.97
N GLY A 57 -38.79 10.81 -5.83
CA GLY A 57 -37.73 11.74 -6.19
C GLY A 57 -37.23 12.50 -4.97
N GLY A 58 -38.11 12.96 -4.09
CA GLY A 58 -37.74 13.60 -2.82
C GLY A 58 -36.96 12.63 -1.89
N ILE A 59 -37.44 11.38 -1.77
CA ILE A 59 -36.75 10.35 -1.00
C ILE A 59 -35.32 10.11 -1.57
N MET A 60 -35.22 10.02 -2.90
CA MET A 60 -33.91 9.82 -3.56
C MET A 60 -32.93 10.97 -3.30
N LEU A 61 -33.41 12.22 -3.31
CA LEU A 61 -32.62 13.38 -2.94
C LEU A 61 -32.14 13.30 -1.49
N VAL A 62 -32.99 12.92 -0.55
CA VAL A 62 -32.60 12.74 0.87
C VAL A 62 -31.55 11.66 1.01
N LEU A 63 -31.71 10.50 0.35
CA LEU A 63 -30.70 9.42 0.36
C LEU A 63 -29.37 9.91 -0.20
N ALA A 64 -29.39 10.66 -1.30
CA ALA A 64 -28.19 11.23 -1.91
C ALA A 64 -27.48 12.23 -0.97
N PHE A 65 -28.22 13.11 -0.28
CA PHE A 65 -27.65 14.04 0.69
C PHE A 65 -27.05 13.31 1.91
N VAL A 66 -27.71 12.28 2.42
CA VAL A 66 -27.20 11.48 3.53
C VAL A 66 -25.93 10.73 3.10
N SER A 67 -25.94 10.13 1.91
CA SER A 67 -24.76 9.47 1.33
C SER A 67 -23.59 10.45 1.18
N LEU A 68 -23.84 11.64 0.62
CA LEU A 68 -22.85 12.71 0.49
C LEU A 68 -22.26 13.11 1.85
N PHE A 69 -23.11 13.32 2.85
CA PHE A 69 -22.66 13.67 4.21
C PHE A 69 -21.77 12.55 4.80
N CYS A 70 -22.19 11.29 4.67
CA CYS A 70 -21.40 10.14 5.15
C CYS A 70 -20.08 10.03 4.39
N GLY A 71 -20.06 10.23 3.07
CA GLY A 71 -18.84 10.20 2.25
C GLY A 71 -17.84 11.30 2.62
N ILE A 72 -18.32 12.53 2.86
CA ILE A 72 -17.46 13.64 3.33
C ILE A 72 -16.85 13.30 4.69
N ARG A 73 -17.65 12.77 5.63
CA ARG A 73 -17.17 12.38 6.96
C ARG A 73 -16.18 11.22 6.89
N ALA A 74 -16.47 10.19 6.09
CA ALA A 74 -15.57 9.08 5.84
C ALA A 74 -14.23 9.56 5.27
N GLY A 75 -14.27 10.47 4.27
CA GLY A 75 -13.08 11.07 3.67
C GLY A 75 -12.24 11.84 4.67
N LYS A 76 -12.87 12.69 5.49
CA LYS A 76 -12.19 13.46 6.55
C LYS A 76 -11.51 12.56 7.57
N TYR A 77 -12.22 11.56 8.12
CA TYR A 77 -11.65 10.65 9.12
C TYR A 77 -10.56 9.74 8.52
N ALA A 78 -10.71 9.29 7.28
CA ALA A 78 -9.68 8.52 6.60
C ALA A 78 -8.40 9.33 6.38
N ALA A 79 -8.52 10.60 5.97
CA ALA A 79 -7.40 11.51 5.81
C ALA A 79 -6.71 11.78 7.16
N SER A 80 -7.48 12.10 8.21
CA SER A 80 -6.95 12.31 9.57
C SER A 80 -6.22 11.07 10.08
N ALA A 81 -6.82 9.89 9.95
CA ALA A 81 -6.24 8.63 10.40
C ALA A 81 -4.95 8.28 9.64
N SER A 82 -4.93 8.43 8.32
CA SER A 82 -3.77 8.05 7.50
C SER A 82 -2.61 9.04 7.63
N THR A 83 -2.89 10.34 7.66
CA THR A 83 -1.85 11.37 7.84
C THR A 83 -1.30 11.37 9.26
N GLY A 84 -2.15 11.18 10.26
CA GLY A 84 -1.73 11.04 11.65
C GLY A 84 -0.89 9.80 11.88
N PHE A 85 -1.28 8.66 11.33
CA PHE A 85 -0.48 7.43 11.34
C PHE A 85 0.91 7.65 10.72
N ALA A 86 0.97 8.33 9.57
CA ALA A 86 2.24 8.65 8.91
C ALA A 86 3.10 9.63 9.73
N CYS A 87 2.47 10.58 10.43
CA CYS A 87 3.17 11.48 11.35
C CYS A 87 3.84 10.70 12.48
N ASN A 88 3.08 9.83 13.16
CA ASN A 88 3.59 9.00 14.24
C ASN A 88 4.69 8.04 13.77
N LEU A 89 4.57 7.49 12.54
CA LEU A 89 5.64 6.67 11.94
C LEU A 89 6.93 7.47 11.73
N ARG A 90 6.82 8.70 11.18
CA ARG A 90 8.00 9.56 10.98
C ARG A 90 8.65 9.92 12.30
N GLU A 91 7.86 10.28 13.29
CA GLU A 91 8.35 10.57 14.63
C GLU A 91 9.05 9.37 15.25
N GLY A 92 8.43 8.17 15.16
CA GLY A 92 9.01 6.94 15.67
C GLY A 92 10.32 6.56 14.97
N ILE A 93 10.39 6.67 13.63
CA ILE A 93 11.61 6.43 12.86
C ILE A 93 12.69 7.44 13.28
N TYR A 94 12.34 8.73 13.32
CA TYR A 94 13.30 9.78 13.67
C TYR A 94 13.85 9.59 15.08
N THR A 95 12.99 9.35 16.06
CA THR A 95 13.39 9.12 17.46
C THR A 95 14.31 7.89 17.56
N ASN A 96 14.00 6.80 16.81
CA ASN A 96 14.83 5.62 16.85
C ASN A 96 16.21 5.87 16.21
N ILE A 97 16.26 6.63 15.10
CA ILE A 97 17.52 7.03 14.48
C ILE A 97 18.41 7.87 15.43
N GLN A 98 17.80 8.77 16.24
CA GLN A 98 18.57 9.54 17.23
C GLN A 98 19.20 8.67 18.32
N ASN A 99 18.64 7.49 18.56
CA ASN A 99 19.15 6.53 19.54
C ASN A 99 20.12 5.49 18.92
N PHE A 100 20.41 5.57 17.61
CA PHE A 100 21.32 4.65 16.94
C PHE A 100 22.76 4.84 17.39
N ALA A 101 23.48 3.74 17.54
CA ALA A 101 24.92 3.73 17.62
C ALA A 101 25.53 3.89 16.20
N PHE A 102 26.82 4.18 16.11
CA PHE A 102 27.52 4.32 14.82
C PHE A 102 27.42 3.07 13.95
N SER A 103 27.47 1.89 14.55
CA SER A 103 27.28 0.60 13.87
C SER A 103 25.93 0.50 13.14
N ASN A 104 24.85 1.02 13.74
CA ASN A 104 23.51 1.05 13.13
C ASN A 104 23.49 2.06 11.96
N ILE A 105 24.15 3.23 12.11
CA ILE A 105 24.22 4.25 11.04
C ILE A 105 25.01 3.72 9.85
N ASP A 106 26.10 2.99 10.09
CA ASP A 106 26.89 2.37 9.03
C ASP A 106 26.16 1.25 8.28
N LYS A 107 25.24 0.54 8.98
CA LYS A 107 24.37 -0.48 8.39
C LYS A 107 23.35 0.12 7.42
N TYR A 108 22.84 1.31 7.70
CA TYR A 108 21.87 2.02 6.90
C TYR A 108 22.52 3.24 6.21
N SER A 109 22.46 3.31 4.88
CA SER A 109 22.92 4.53 4.21
C SER A 109 22.01 5.72 4.56
N THR A 110 22.56 6.92 4.67
CA THR A 110 21.79 8.16 4.93
C THR A 110 20.66 8.34 3.92
N ALA A 111 20.95 8.12 2.63
CA ALA A 111 19.92 8.17 1.57
C ALA A 111 18.81 7.14 1.79
N GLY A 112 19.14 5.93 2.25
CA GLY A 112 18.20 4.88 2.59
C GLY A 112 17.27 5.26 3.75
N LEU A 113 17.81 5.88 4.81
CA LEU A 113 17.00 6.37 5.94
C LEU A 113 16.05 7.50 5.52
N ILE A 114 16.53 8.44 4.70
CA ILE A 114 15.68 9.53 4.15
C ILE A 114 14.54 8.94 3.32
N THR A 115 14.82 7.97 2.44
CA THR A 115 13.81 7.31 1.61
C THR A 115 12.74 6.62 2.47
N ARG A 116 13.13 5.98 3.59
CA ARG A 116 12.19 5.34 4.53
C ARG A 116 11.29 6.36 5.22
N MET A 117 11.82 7.52 5.61
CA MET A 117 11.04 8.59 6.25
C MET A 117 10.11 9.34 5.28
N THR A 118 10.44 9.37 4.00
CA THR A 118 9.71 10.12 2.97
C THR A 118 8.83 9.18 2.13
N THR A 119 9.41 8.53 1.14
CA THR A 119 8.70 7.72 0.15
C THR A 119 8.02 6.50 0.77
N ASP A 120 8.72 5.74 1.61
CA ASP A 120 8.17 4.52 2.20
C ASP A 120 7.00 4.83 3.15
N VAL A 121 7.15 5.86 4.01
CA VAL A 121 6.04 6.27 4.89
C VAL A 121 4.85 6.76 4.07
N THR A 122 5.08 7.50 2.97
CA THR A 122 3.99 7.96 2.09
C THR A 122 3.28 6.79 1.39
N ASN A 123 4.02 5.77 0.94
CA ASN A 123 3.43 4.55 0.37
C ASN A 123 2.55 3.82 1.38
N VAL A 124 3.03 3.66 2.62
CA VAL A 124 2.27 3.02 3.70
C VAL A 124 1.06 3.86 4.12
N GLN A 125 1.19 5.19 4.16
CA GLN A 125 0.09 6.13 4.40
C GLN A 125 -1.04 5.95 3.37
N ASN A 126 -0.69 5.94 2.08
CA ASN A 126 -1.66 5.80 0.99
C ASN A 126 -2.35 4.43 1.03
N ALA A 127 -1.59 3.36 1.28
CA ALA A 127 -2.15 2.02 1.44
C ALA A 127 -3.10 1.95 2.64
N TYR A 128 -2.74 2.54 3.76
CA TYR A 128 -3.58 2.59 4.95
C TYR A 128 -4.87 3.36 4.70
N GLN A 129 -4.82 4.50 4.02
CA GLN A 129 -6.00 5.25 3.62
C GLN A 129 -6.92 4.45 2.71
N MET A 130 -6.37 3.74 1.73
CA MET A 130 -7.14 2.87 0.84
C MET A 130 -7.74 1.68 1.57
N LEU A 131 -7.00 1.04 2.50
CA LEU A 131 -7.52 -0.01 3.34
C LEU A 131 -8.74 0.45 4.15
N LEU A 132 -8.67 1.63 4.77
CA LEU A 132 -9.77 2.18 5.57
C LEU A 132 -11.02 2.48 4.74
N ARG A 133 -10.87 2.88 3.47
CA ARG A 133 -11.97 3.29 2.60
C ARG A 133 -12.41 2.19 1.65
N ILE A 134 -11.55 1.81 0.72
CA ILE A 134 -11.94 0.99 -0.42
C ILE A 134 -12.04 -0.50 -0.03
N ALA A 135 -11.17 -1.00 0.86
CA ALA A 135 -11.24 -2.39 1.30
C ALA A 135 -12.50 -2.70 2.11
N VAL A 136 -13.15 -1.68 2.69
CA VAL A 136 -14.46 -1.83 3.34
C VAL A 136 -15.59 -1.62 2.34
N ARG A 137 -15.50 -0.55 1.51
CA ARG A 137 -16.55 -0.18 0.56
C ARG A 137 -16.80 -1.27 -0.48
N ALA A 138 -15.75 -1.79 -1.12
CA ALA A 138 -15.90 -2.69 -2.26
C ALA A 138 -16.57 -4.04 -1.89
N PRO A 139 -16.13 -4.79 -0.85
CA PRO A 139 -16.82 -6.02 -0.44
C PRO A 139 -18.25 -5.76 0.01
N LEU A 140 -18.49 -4.67 0.76
CA LEU A 140 -19.81 -4.33 1.23
C LEU A 140 -20.76 -4.01 0.07
N MET A 141 -20.29 -3.24 -0.92
CA MET A 141 -21.06 -2.92 -2.14
C MET A 141 -21.41 -4.19 -2.91
N MET A 142 -20.47 -5.13 -3.07
CA MET A 142 -20.72 -6.41 -3.73
C MET A 142 -21.76 -7.23 -2.99
N ILE A 143 -21.62 -7.40 -1.68
CA ILE A 143 -22.53 -8.20 -0.85
C ILE A 143 -23.92 -7.60 -0.86
N CYS A 144 -24.05 -6.29 -0.58
CA CYS A 144 -25.34 -5.62 -0.51
C CYS A 144 -26.02 -5.56 -1.88
N SER A 145 -25.30 -5.30 -2.97
CA SER A 145 -25.88 -5.35 -4.34
C SER A 145 -26.36 -6.74 -4.69
N MET A 146 -25.63 -7.80 -4.32
CA MET A 146 -26.04 -9.18 -4.54
C MET A 146 -27.31 -9.51 -3.75
N ILE A 147 -27.38 -9.11 -2.47
CA ILE A 147 -28.56 -9.29 -1.63
C ILE A 147 -29.79 -8.60 -2.27
N MET A 148 -29.63 -7.37 -2.75
CA MET A 148 -30.74 -6.64 -3.41
C MET A 148 -31.17 -7.33 -4.71
N CYS A 149 -30.23 -7.85 -5.50
CA CYS A 149 -30.58 -8.65 -6.67
C CYS A 149 -31.39 -9.90 -6.29
N PHE A 150 -31.00 -10.63 -5.23
CA PHE A 150 -31.75 -11.79 -4.75
C PHE A 150 -33.18 -11.44 -4.23
N ILE A 151 -33.32 -10.27 -3.62
CA ILE A 151 -34.64 -9.78 -3.16
C ILE A 151 -35.55 -9.48 -4.35
N ILE A 152 -34.99 -8.95 -5.46
CA ILE A 152 -35.76 -8.60 -6.65
C ILE A 152 -36.17 -9.87 -7.44
N ASN A 153 -35.19 -10.69 -7.82
CA ASN A 153 -35.45 -11.94 -8.53
C ASN A 153 -34.31 -12.95 -8.30
N PRO A 154 -34.55 -14.02 -7.51
CA PRO A 154 -33.54 -15.02 -7.19
C PRO A 154 -32.97 -15.74 -8.42
N THR A 155 -33.81 -16.07 -9.39
CA THR A 155 -33.41 -16.81 -10.60
C THR A 155 -32.40 -16.00 -11.43
N MET A 156 -32.70 -14.72 -11.64
CA MET A 156 -31.80 -13.84 -12.40
C MET A 156 -30.51 -13.53 -11.64
N SER A 157 -30.58 -13.48 -10.32
CA SER A 157 -29.41 -13.21 -9.48
C SER A 157 -28.35 -14.32 -9.56
N MET A 158 -28.74 -15.55 -9.88
CA MET A 158 -27.80 -16.66 -10.13
C MET A 158 -26.92 -16.41 -11.35
N ILE A 159 -27.43 -15.69 -12.38
CA ILE A 159 -26.62 -15.28 -13.54
C ILE A 159 -25.48 -14.36 -13.09
N PHE A 160 -25.78 -13.39 -12.22
CA PHE A 160 -24.77 -12.47 -11.68
C PHE A 160 -23.80 -13.14 -10.74
N LEU A 161 -24.28 -14.05 -9.92
CA LEU A 161 -23.40 -14.84 -9.06
C LEU A 161 -22.39 -15.64 -9.90
N GLY A 162 -22.88 -16.27 -10.98
CA GLY A 162 -22.01 -16.96 -11.93
C GLY A 162 -20.98 -16.02 -12.60
N ALA A 163 -21.44 -14.85 -13.07
CA ALA A 163 -20.58 -13.85 -13.66
C ALA A 163 -19.53 -13.32 -12.66
N LEU A 164 -19.92 -13.09 -11.41
CA LEU A 164 -19.03 -12.63 -10.34
C LEU A 164 -17.95 -13.68 -10.01
N ILE A 165 -18.34 -14.95 -9.89
CA ILE A 165 -17.42 -16.05 -9.65
C ILE A 165 -16.45 -16.19 -10.83
N LEU A 166 -16.93 -16.13 -12.06
CA LEU A 166 -16.12 -16.18 -13.27
C LEU A 166 -15.09 -15.05 -13.30
N LEU A 167 -15.52 -13.82 -13.02
CA LEU A 167 -14.61 -12.66 -12.97
C LEU A 167 -13.60 -12.77 -11.84
N GLY A 168 -14.03 -13.21 -10.66
CA GLY A 168 -13.14 -13.46 -9.52
C GLY A 168 -12.05 -14.48 -9.88
N PHE A 169 -12.43 -15.56 -10.56
CA PHE A 169 -11.49 -16.57 -11.04
C PHE A 169 -10.51 -16.02 -12.08
N VAL A 170 -11.00 -15.25 -13.05
CA VAL A 170 -10.15 -14.62 -14.08
C VAL A 170 -9.17 -13.66 -13.45
N LEU A 171 -9.61 -12.79 -12.53
CA LEU A 171 -8.74 -11.87 -11.81
C LEU A 171 -7.68 -12.60 -11.00
N PHE A 172 -8.09 -13.63 -10.25
CA PHE A 172 -7.15 -14.46 -9.48
C PHE A 172 -6.09 -15.09 -10.40
N PHE A 173 -6.51 -15.63 -11.53
CA PHE A 173 -5.60 -16.24 -12.51
C PHE A 173 -4.62 -15.22 -13.10
N ILE A 174 -5.09 -14.02 -13.48
CA ILE A 174 -4.24 -12.94 -13.99
C ILE A 174 -3.21 -12.53 -12.92
N ILE A 175 -3.65 -12.26 -11.69
CA ILE A 175 -2.76 -11.86 -10.58
C ILE A 175 -1.70 -12.95 -10.33
N PHE A 176 -2.12 -14.22 -10.29
CA PHE A 176 -1.21 -15.35 -10.07
C PHE A 176 -0.13 -15.46 -11.16
N LYS A 177 -0.49 -15.19 -12.42
CA LYS A 177 0.45 -15.20 -13.55
C LYS A 177 1.34 -13.97 -13.60
N VAL A 178 0.83 -12.81 -13.27
CA VAL A 178 1.53 -11.52 -13.42
C VAL A 178 2.50 -11.26 -12.27
N THR A 179 2.17 -11.65 -11.05
CA THR A 179 3.01 -11.43 -9.86
C THR A 179 4.46 -11.91 -10.03
N PRO A 180 4.73 -13.16 -10.46
CA PRO A 180 6.11 -13.62 -10.65
C PRO A 180 6.84 -12.86 -11.77
N ILE A 181 6.13 -12.43 -12.83
CA ILE A 181 6.72 -11.69 -13.93
C ILE A 181 7.15 -10.29 -13.44
N PHE A 182 6.35 -9.63 -12.62
CA PHE A 182 6.75 -8.36 -12.00
C PHE A 182 7.94 -8.52 -11.05
N THR A 183 7.98 -9.61 -10.27
CA THR A 183 9.13 -9.87 -9.39
C THR A 183 10.43 -10.04 -10.20
N GLU A 184 10.37 -10.79 -11.32
CA GLU A 184 11.48 -10.89 -12.28
C GLU A 184 11.84 -9.52 -12.87
N GLY A 185 10.83 -8.72 -13.23
CA GLY A 185 11.01 -7.37 -13.77
C GLY A 185 11.72 -6.43 -12.79
N PHE A 186 11.34 -6.44 -11.51
CA PHE A 186 12.00 -5.64 -10.49
C PHE A 186 13.46 -6.04 -10.26
N ALA A 187 13.77 -7.34 -10.26
CA ALA A 187 15.16 -7.79 -10.19
C ALA A 187 16.00 -7.26 -11.38
N LYS A 188 15.46 -7.34 -12.61
CA LYS A 188 16.13 -6.77 -13.79
C LYS A 188 16.24 -5.24 -13.76
N TYR A 189 15.30 -4.57 -13.10
CA TYR A 189 15.37 -3.13 -12.88
C TYR A 189 16.52 -2.76 -11.93
N ASP A 190 16.72 -3.55 -10.88
CA ASP A 190 17.85 -3.39 -9.95
C ASP A 190 19.19 -3.63 -10.67
N ASP A 191 19.28 -4.66 -11.51
CA ASP A 191 20.47 -4.93 -12.35
C ASP A 191 20.79 -3.77 -13.31
N LEU A 192 19.74 -3.19 -13.92
CA LEU A 192 19.89 -2.01 -14.78
C LEU A 192 20.42 -0.81 -14.01
N ASN A 193 19.85 -0.53 -12.84
CA ASN A 193 20.28 0.56 -11.96
C ASN A 193 21.73 0.38 -11.51
N ALA A 194 22.12 -0.83 -11.11
CA ALA A 194 23.49 -1.15 -10.74
C ALA A 194 24.47 -0.89 -11.92
N SER A 195 24.10 -1.30 -13.13
CA SER A 195 24.90 -1.05 -14.35
C SER A 195 25.04 0.44 -14.64
N VAL A 196 23.98 1.23 -14.48
CA VAL A 196 24.03 2.69 -14.66
C VAL A 196 24.91 3.34 -13.59
N GLN A 197 24.79 2.93 -12.33
CA GLN A 197 25.59 3.46 -11.23
C GLN A 197 27.07 3.13 -11.42
N GLU A 198 27.41 1.90 -11.85
CA GLU A 198 28.77 1.49 -12.19
C GLU A 198 29.37 2.38 -13.30
N ASN A 199 28.60 2.57 -14.39
CA ASN A 199 29.02 3.39 -15.53
C ASN A 199 29.22 4.84 -15.16
N VAL A 200 28.27 5.47 -14.44
CA VAL A 200 28.37 6.87 -14.01
C VAL A 200 29.53 7.08 -13.06
N SER A 201 29.76 6.15 -12.12
CA SER A 201 30.88 6.23 -11.19
C SER A 201 32.22 6.05 -11.90
N GLY A 202 32.28 5.13 -12.89
CA GLY A 202 33.47 4.83 -13.70
C GLY A 202 33.60 5.66 -14.98
N ILE A 203 32.80 6.71 -15.21
CA ILE A 203 32.69 7.40 -16.51
C ILE A 203 34.05 7.92 -17.03
N ARG A 204 34.94 8.34 -16.13
CA ARG A 204 36.30 8.78 -16.51
C ARG A 204 37.12 7.65 -17.11
N VAL A 205 36.96 6.43 -16.60
CA VAL A 205 37.63 5.23 -17.12
C VAL A 205 37.07 4.87 -18.48
N VAL A 206 35.74 4.84 -18.60
CA VAL A 206 35.05 4.59 -19.89
C VAL A 206 35.53 5.55 -20.95
N LYS A 207 35.64 6.85 -20.64
CA LYS A 207 36.15 7.88 -21.54
C LYS A 207 37.65 7.72 -21.87
N ALA A 208 38.47 7.41 -20.87
CA ALA A 208 39.93 7.23 -21.06
C ALA A 208 40.25 6.06 -21.98
N PHE A 209 39.44 4.99 -21.94
CA PHE A 209 39.63 3.80 -22.77
C PHE A 209 38.72 3.75 -24.03
N VAL A 210 37.99 4.81 -24.32
CA VAL A 210 37.07 4.93 -25.49
C VAL A 210 36.11 3.73 -25.56
N ARG A 211 35.44 3.38 -24.45
CA ARG A 211 34.56 2.22 -24.32
C ARG A 211 33.06 2.56 -24.27
N GLU A 212 32.70 3.74 -24.75
CA GLU A 212 31.30 4.22 -24.74
C GLU A 212 30.36 3.32 -25.53
N GLU A 213 30.81 2.80 -26.68
CA GLU A 213 29.98 1.92 -27.50
C GLU A 213 29.69 0.59 -26.78
N TYR A 214 30.70 0.01 -26.14
CA TYR A 214 30.52 -1.20 -25.34
C TYR A 214 29.54 -1.00 -24.16
N GLU A 215 29.67 0.11 -23.43
CA GLU A 215 28.76 0.42 -22.33
C GLU A 215 27.34 0.72 -22.82
N ASN A 216 27.18 1.39 -23.96
CA ASN A 216 25.89 1.62 -24.59
C ASN A 216 25.21 0.28 -24.98
N ASP A 217 25.96 -0.66 -25.53
CA ASP A 217 25.46 -1.99 -25.88
C ASP A 217 25.07 -2.80 -24.65
N LYS A 218 25.90 -2.76 -23.58
CA LYS A 218 25.61 -3.37 -22.27
C LYS A 218 24.28 -2.83 -21.71
N PHE A 219 24.14 -1.51 -21.66
CA PHE A 219 22.92 -0.84 -21.21
C PHE A 219 21.70 -1.22 -22.07
N LYS A 220 21.83 -1.17 -23.41
CA LYS A 220 20.76 -1.51 -24.34
C LYS A 220 20.27 -2.95 -24.17
N LYS A 221 21.16 -3.90 -23.93
CA LYS A 221 20.79 -5.30 -23.64
C LYS A 221 20.00 -5.42 -22.35
N ALA A 222 20.46 -4.78 -21.28
CA ALA A 222 19.76 -4.76 -19.98
C ALA A 222 18.38 -4.10 -20.10
N ALA A 223 18.31 -2.92 -20.73
CA ALA A 223 17.06 -2.18 -20.96
C ALA A 223 16.08 -2.99 -21.83
N THR A 224 16.55 -3.66 -22.88
CA THR A 224 15.70 -4.51 -23.74
C THR A 224 15.19 -5.74 -22.98
N SER A 225 16.00 -6.35 -22.12
CA SER A 225 15.56 -7.46 -21.27
C SER A 225 14.46 -7.03 -20.29
N LEU A 226 14.65 -5.87 -19.67
CA LEU A 226 13.65 -5.25 -18.79
C LEU A 226 12.35 -4.95 -19.56
N TYR A 227 12.45 -4.27 -20.69
CA TYR A 227 11.34 -3.96 -21.59
C TYR A 227 10.51 -5.21 -21.92
N ASN A 228 11.16 -6.29 -22.39
CA ASN A 228 10.47 -7.52 -22.76
C ASN A 228 9.73 -8.17 -21.58
N THR A 229 10.28 -8.07 -20.37
CA THR A 229 9.66 -8.60 -19.16
C THR A 229 8.42 -7.78 -18.77
N PHE A 230 8.51 -6.45 -18.80
CA PHE A 230 7.36 -5.60 -18.52
C PHE A 230 6.28 -5.70 -19.60
N VAL A 231 6.64 -5.75 -20.89
CA VAL A 231 5.66 -5.97 -21.97
C VAL A 231 4.90 -7.28 -21.77
N ARG A 232 5.58 -8.36 -21.36
CA ARG A 232 4.93 -9.63 -21.04
C ARG A 232 3.96 -9.51 -19.85
N ALA A 233 4.34 -8.78 -18.79
CA ALA A 233 3.48 -8.52 -17.65
C ALA A 233 2.25 -7.69 -18.04
N GLU A 234 2.48 -6.56 -18.73
CA GLU A 234 1.44 -5.64 -19.17
C GLU A 234 0.48 -6.29 -20.18
N SER A 235 0.98 -7.18 -21.05
CA SER A 235 0.14 -7.94 -21.97
C SER A 235 -0.89 -8.81 -21.24
N TRP A 236 -0.51 -9.44 -20.13
CA TRP A 236 -1.46 -10.17 -19.28
C TRP A 236 -2.46 -9.23 -18.59
N LEU A 237 -2.00 -8.08 -18.08
CA LEU A 237 -2.88 -7.08 -17.46
C LEU A 237 -3.84 -6.47 -18.48
N ALA A 238 -3.40 -6.29 -19.73
CA ALA A 238 -4.24 -5.75 -20.80
C ALA A 238 -5.48 -6.61 -21.07
N PHE A 239 -5.44 -7.92 -20.82
CA PHE A 239 -6.62 -8.79 -20.93
C PHE A 239 -7.69 -8.52 -19.86
N ASN A 240 -7.31 -7.93 -18.73
CA ASN A 240 -8.25 -7.71 -17.64
C ASN A 240 -9.47 -6.89 -18.07
N ASN A 241 -9.24 -5.74 -18.68
CA ASN A 241 -10.32 -4.82 -19.06
C ASN A 241 -11.25 -5.37 -20.14
N PRO A 242 -10.78 -5.93 -21.27
CA PRO A 242 -11.63 -6.57 -22.28
C PRO A 242 -12.46 -7.73 -21.72
N VAL A 243 -11.87 -8.60 -20.89
CA VAL A 243 -12.60 -9.73 -20.29
C VAL A 243 -13.68 -9.23 -19.35
N MET A 244 -13.39 -8.24 -18.50
CA MET A 244 -14.40 -7.64 -17.64
C MET A 244 -15.54 -7.04 -18.43
N MET A 245 -15.26 -6.27 -19.50
CA MET A 245 -16.28 -5.68 -20.37
C MET A 245 -17.12 -6.75 -21.08
N PHE A 246 -16.48 -7.80 -21.55
CA PHE A 246 -17.18 -8.93 -22.17
C PHE A 246 -18.17 -9.59 -21.19
N VAL A 247 -17.74 -9.86 -19.97
CA VAL A 247 -18.62 -10.47 -18.95
C VAL A 247 -19.73 -9.50 -18.52
N ILE A 248 -19.45 -8.20 -18.38
CA ILE A 248 -20.44 -7.17 -18.06
C ILE A 248 -21.53 -7.13 -19.14
N TYR A 249 -21.13 -6.91 -20.40
CA TYR A 249 -22.10 -6.83 -21.49
C TYR A 249 -22.80 -8.15 -21.73
N GLY A 250 -22.12 -9.29 -21.63
CA GLY A 250 -22.72 -10.60 -21.67
C GLY A 250 -23.79 -10.80 -20.60
N SER A 251 -23.49 -10.36 -19.37
CA SER A 251 -24.47 -10.40 -18.26
C SER A 251 -25.66 -9.47 -18.51
N ILE A 252 -25.44 -8.27 -19.05
CA ILE A 252 -26.52 -7.34 -19.41
C ILE A 252 -27.41 -7.92 -20.52
N ILE A 253 -26.83 -8.53 -21.53
CA ILE A 253 -27.59 -9.18 -22.63
C ILE A 253 -28.40 -10.36 -22.09
N ALA A 254 -27.76 -11.24 -21.29
CA ALA A 254 -28.45 -12.37 -20.68
C ALA A 254 -29.58 -11.89 -19.78
N LEU A 255 -29.34 -10.87 -18.94
CA LEU A 255 -30.35 -10.27 -18.09
C LEU A 255 -31.54 -9.72 -18.91
N SER A 256 -31.24 -8.95 -19.96
CA SER A 256 -32.27 -8.39 -20.84
C SER A 256 -33.13 -9.46 -21.48
N TRP A 257 -32.49 -10.55 -21.94
CA TRP A 257 -33.19 -11.67 -22.55
C TRP A 257 -34.15 -12.38 -21.58
N PHE A 258 -33.63 -12.77 -20.41
CA PHE A 258 -34.47 -13.44 -19.41
C PHE A 258 -35.55 -12.51 -18.81
N ALA A 259 -35.16 -11.23 -18.54
CA ALA A 259 -36.12 -10.24 -18.01
C ALA A 259 -37.26 -9.98 -18.96
N ALA A 260 -37.04 -9.99 -20.28
CA ALA A 260 -38.13 -9.84 -21.26
C ALA A 260 -39.20 -10.92 -21.09
N HIS A 261 -38.81 -12.16 -20.82
CA HIS A 261 -39.77 -13.24 -20.54
C HIS A 261 -40.50 -13.01 -19.21
N PHE A 262 -39.80 -12.71 -18.12
CA PHE A 262 -40.40 -12.46 -16.81
C PHE A 262 -41.31 -11.21 -16.79
N ILE A 263 -41.00 -10.19 -17.59
CA ILE A 263 -41.87 -9.01 -17.73
C ILE A 263 -43.13 -9.35 -18.57
N ALA A 264 -42.98 -10.13 -19.64
CA ALA A 264 -44.11 -10.57 -20.44
C ALA A 264 -45.05 -11.47 -19.64
N ASP A 265 -44.51 -12.32 -18.76
CA ASP A 265 -45.30 -13.16 -17.84
C ASP A 265 -45.87 -12.39 -16.64
N GLY A 266 -45.57 -11.08 -16.50
CA GLY A 266 -46.05 -10.23 -15.41
C GLY A 266 -45.44 -10.50 -14.05
N THR A 267 -44.34 -11.31 -13.97
CA THR A 267 -43.69 -11.68 -12.71
C THR A 267 -42.56 -10.69 -12.32
N MET A 268 -42.18 -9.77 -13.22
CA MET A 268 -41.16 -8.76 -13.00
C MET A 268 -41.59 -7.43 -13.64
N THR A 269 -41.16 -6.31 -13.02
CA THR A 269 -41.41 -4.96 -13.54
C THR A 269 -40.20 -4.41 -14.29
N THR A 270 -40.42 -3.39 -15.15
CA THR A 270 -39.33 -2.69 -15.85
C THR A 270 -38.46 -1.89 -14.89
N GLY A 271 -39.02 -1.38 -13.79
CA GLY A 271 -38.29 -0.73 -12.72
C GLY A 271 -37.30 -1.69 -12.04
N ASN A 272 -37.75 -2.93 -11.77
CA ASN A 272 -36.92 -3.98 -11.23
C ASN A 272 -35.72 -4.30 -12.16
N LEU A 273 -35.94 -4.39 -13.48
CA LEU A 273 -34.86 -4.60 -14.46
C LEU A 273 -33.82 -3.48 -14.42
N THR A 274 -34.30 -2.22 -14.38
CA THR A 274 -33.40 -1.04 -14.31
C THR A 274 -32.56 -1.04 -13.04
N SER A 275 -33.14 -1.42 -11.91
CA SER A 275 -32.39 -1.56 -10.64
C SER A 275 -31.35 -2.64 -10.72
N MET A 276 -31.68 -3.80 -11.31
CA MET A 276 -30.72 -4.90 -11.48
C MET A 276 -29.54 -4.50 -12.35
N PHE A 277 -29.74 -3.74 -13.42
CA PHE A 277 -28.62 -3.18 -14.21
C PHE A 277 -27.71 -2.31 -13.35
N SER A 278 -28.28 -1.44 -12.52
CA SER A 278 -27.51 -0.57 -11.64
C SER A 278 -26.69 -1.37 -10.62
N TYR A 279 -27.27 -2.42 -10.03
CA TYR A 279 -26.57 -3.28 -9.08
C TYR A 279 -25.42 -4.07 -9.74
N VAL A 280 -25.63 -4.57 -10.96
CA VAL A 280 -24.57 -5.26 -11.73
C VAL A 280 -23.41 -4.32 -11.98
N MET A 281 -23.66 -3.10 -12.44
CA MET A 281 -22.62 -2.10 -12.65
C MET A 281 -21.87 -1.78 -11.36
N SER A 282 -22.58 -1.62 -10.25
CA SER A 282 -21.98 -1.37 -8.94
C SER A 282 -21.09 -2.53 -8.47
N MET A 283 -21.52 -3.78 -8.65
CA MET A 283 -20.71 -4.97 -8.34
C MET A 283 -19.45 -5.04 -9.17
N MET A 284 -19.54 -4.75 -10.46
CA MET A 284 -18.37 -4.79 -11.36
C MET A 284 -17.36 -3.69 -11.02
N MET A 285 -17.83 -2.47 -10.73
CA MET A 285 -16.95 -1.39 -10.23
C MET A 285 -16.27 -1.76 -8.91
N ALA A 286 -17.00 -2.38 -7.98
CA ALA A 286 -16.44 -2.83 -6.72
C ALA A 286 -15.34 -3.88 -6.91
N LEU A 287 -15.51 -4.80 -7.86
CA LEU A 287 -14.53 -5.82 -8.20
C LEU A 287 -13.26 -5.19 -8.80
N MET A 288 -13.40 -4.19 -9.68
CA MET A 288 -12.26 -3.42 -10.20
C MET A 288 -11.48 -2.71 -9.07
N MET A 289 -12.20 -2.10 -8.13
CA MET A 289 -11.57 -1.46 -6.96
C MET A 289 -10.81 -2.45 -6.09
N LEU A 290 -11.33 -3.67 -5.88
CA LEU A 290 -10.63 -4.73 -5.15
C LEU A 290 -9.33 -5.15 -5.84
N SER A 291 -9.31 -5.26 -7.16
CA SER A 291 -8.10 -5.55 -7.92
C SER A 291 -7.02 -4.47 -7.71
N MET A 292 -7.40 -3.20 -7.78
CA MET A 292 -6.50 -2.07 -7.55
C MET A 292 -5.89 -2.06 -6.14
N ILE A 293 -6.71 -2.36 -5.11
CA ILE A 293 -6.23 -2.44 -3.72
C ILE A 293 -5.16 -3.52 -3.58
N PHE A 294 -5.37 -4.69 -4.17
CA PHE A 294 -4.44 -5.81 -4.05
C PHE A 294 -3.04 -5.43 -4.54
N VAL A 295 -2.96 -4.77 -5.70
CA VAL A 295 -1.70 -4.26 -6.27
C VAL A 295 -1.05 -3.27 -5.31
N MET A 296 -1.82 -2.32 -4.79
CA MET A 296 -1.29 -1.28 -3.91
C MET A 296 -0.80 -1.82 -2.57
N ILE A 297 -1.50 -2.79 -1.98
CA ILE A 297 -1.05 -3.46 -0.75
C ILE A 297 0.26 -4.20 -1.01
N SER A 298 0.38 -4.90 -2.14
CA SER A 298 1.61 -5.61 -2.52
C SER A 298 2.80 -4.66 -2.61
N MET A 299 2.65 -3.53 -3.28
CA MET A 299 3.71 -2.51 -3.39
C MET A 299 4.07 -1.90 -2.02
N SER A 300 3.07 -1.60 -1.19
CA SER A 300 3.29 -1.03 0.14
C SER A 300 3.90 -2.00 1.14
N THR A 301 3.76 -3.31 0.93
CA THR A 301 4.31 -4.31 1.84
C THR A 301 5.84 -4.23 1.94
N ALA A 302 6.52 -3.98 0.82
CA ALA A 302 7.98 -3.78 0.81
C ALA A 302 8.39 -2.54 1.61
N SER A 303 7.71 -1.41 1.41
CA SER A 303 7.93 -0.18 2.18
C SER A 303 7.64 -0.38 3.68
N ALA A 304 6.56 -1.06 4.01
CA ALA A 304 6.19 -1.40 5.38
C ALA A 304 7.24 -2.28 6.08
N LYS A 305 7.85 -3.22 5.35
CA LYS A 305 8.94 -4.06 5.86
C LYS A 305 10.18 -3.23 6.19
N ARG A 306 10.62 -2.36 5.26
CA ARG A 306 11.78 -1.48 5.48
C ARG A 306 11.58 -0.52 6.65
N ILE A 307 10.37 0.03 6.83
CA ILE A 307 10.03 0.87 7.99
C ILE A 307 10.12 0.05 9.28
N ALA A 308 9.52 -1.15 9.29
CA ALA A 308 9.53 -2.01 10.48
C ALA A 308 10.94 -2.47 10.86
N GLU A 309 11.84 -2.66 9.90
CA GLU A 309 13.26 -2.94 10.15
C GLU A 309 13.89 -1.81 10.96
N VAL A 310 13.74 -0.56 10.53
CA VAL A 310 14.30 0.60 11.26
C VAL A 310 13.65 0.77 12.63
N LEU A 311 12.33 0.62 12.74
CA LEU A 311 11.62 0.77 14.01
C LEU A 311 11.97 -0.31 15.05
N ASN A 312 12.37 -1.50 14.60
CA ASN A 312 12.77 -2.60 15.50
C ASN A 312 14.29 -2.69 15.72
N GLU A 313 15.07 -1.89 15.00
CA GLU A 313 16.51 -1.85 15.17
C GLU A 313 16.87 -1.27 16.54
N LYS A 314 17.80 -1.91 17.24
CA LYS A 314 18.26 -1.47 18.54
C LYS A 314 19.74 -1.11 18.47
N ALA A 315 20.11 -0.08 19.21
CA ALA A 315 21.54 0.23 19.40
C ALA A 315 22.24 -0.93 20.10
N ASP A 316 23.41 -1.25 19.65
CA ASP A 316 24.28 -2.26 20.27
C ASP A 316 25.05 -1.69 21.48
N ILE A 317 25.16 -0.36 21.56
CA ILE A 317 25.72 0.37 22.69
C ILE A 317 24.57 1.02 23.46
N THR A 318 24.33 0.56 24.67
CA THR A 318 23.29 1.07 25.55
C THR A 318 23.88 1.39 26.92
N ASN A 319 23.26 2.31 27.66
CA ASN A 319 23.64 2.55 29.04
C ASN A 319 23.44 1.28 29.89
N PRO A 320 24.32 1.00 30.85
CA PRO A 320 24.07 -0.03 31.86
C PRO A 320 22.88 0.33 32.74
N ASP A 321 22.34 -0.68 33.47
CA ASP A 321 21.16 -0.51 34.34
C ASP A 321 21.34 0.58 35.41
N ALA A 322 22.59 0.82 35.86
CA ALA A 322 22.96 1.86 36.82
C ALA A 322 24.12 2.71 36.26
N PRO A 323 23.83 3.66 35.34
CA PRO A 323 24.88 4.48 34.75
C PRO A 323 25.49 5.46 35.78
N VAL A 324 26.80 5.68 35.69
CA VAL A 324 27.47 6.71 36.49
C VAL A 324 27.12 8.07 35.92
N MET A 325 26.39 8.87 36.71
CA MET A 325 25.88 10.20 36.32
C MET A 325 26.84 11.34 36.67
N GLN A 326 27.86 11.09 37.44
CA GLN A 326 28.86 12.08 37.88
C GLN A 326 30.26 11.53 37.69
N VAL A 327 31.10 12.31 37.04
CA VAL A 327 32.55 12.03 36.94
C VAL A 327 33.25 12.81 38.04
N PRO A 328 33.73 12.14 39.09
CA PRO A 328 34.31 12.82 40.24
C PRO A 328 35.64 13.49 39.94
N ASP A 329 36.43 12.91 39.06
CA ASP A 329 37.72 13.45 38.58
C ASP A 329 37.90 13.14 37.08
N GLY A 330 38.94 13.64 36.46
CA GLY A 330 39.24 13.42 35.05
C GLY A 330 40.15 12.20 34.76
N ARG A 331 40.20 11.24 35.69
CA ARG A 331 41.00 10.04 35.52
C ARG A 331 40.32 9.05 34.55
N ILE A 332 41.11 8.43 33.68
CA ILE A 332 40.65 7.42 32.74
C ILE A 332 41.55 6.17 32.88
N ASP A 333 40.91 5.03 33.09
CA ASP A 333 41.60 3.74 33.18
C ASP A 333 41.12 2.82 32.06
N PHE A 334 42.00 2.38 31.21
CA PHE A 334 41.82 1.29 30.27
C PHE A 334 42.43 0.04 30.89
N ASN A 335 41.63 -0.99 31.15
CA ASN A 335 42.09 -2.24 31.74
C ASN A 335 41.91 -3.36 30.71
N HIS A 336 42.92 -3.70 29.96
CA HIS A 336 42.91 -4.74 28.90
C HIS A 336 41.72 -4.59 27.95
N VAL A 337 41.55 -3.40 27.36
CA VAL A 337 40.39 -3.07 26.51
C VAL A 337 40.66 -3.50 25.08
N ASP A 338 39.75 -4.33 24.56
CA ASP A 338 39.64 -4.66 23.12
C ASP A 338 38.47 -3.90 22.51
N PHE A 339 38.65 -3.41 21.28
CA PHE A 339 37.58 -2.71 20.56
C PHE A 339 37.53 -3.06 19.09
N VAL A 340 36.31 -3.33 18.59
CA VAL A 340 36.02 -3.56 17.18
C VAL A 340 34.80 -2.73 16.75
N TYR A 341 34.83 -2.16 15.55
CA TYR A 341 33.68 -1.46 14.97
C TYR A 341 32.58 -2.43 14.49
N LYS A 342 32.97 -3.62 14.02
CA LYS A 342 32.03 -4.65 13.55
C LYS A 342 32.35 -5.96 14.26
N LYS A 343 31.34 -6.58 14.86
CA LYS A 343 31.47 -7.86 15.60
C LYS A 343 32.04 -9.01 14.76
N ASP A 344 31.88 -8.95 13.43
CA ASP A 344 32.36 -9.96 12.47
C ASP A 344 33.71 -9.58 11.86
N SER A 345 34.44 -8.61 12.41
CA SER A 345 35.79 -8.24 11.96
C SER A 345 36.80 -9.30 12.33
N GLU A 346 37.62 -9.74 11.38
CA GLU A 346 38.71 -10.71 11.63
C GLU A 346 39.87 -10.13 12.49
N THR A 347 39.92 -8.81 12.61
CA THR A 347 40.98 -8.11 13.37
C THR A 347 40.38 -7.06 14.27
N ASP A 348 40.89 -7.01 15.50
CA ASP A 348 40.52 -5.97 16.46
C ASP A 348 41.12 -4.62 16.02
N THR A 349 40.33 -3.57 16.15
CA THR A 349 40.78 -2.19 15.86
C THR A 349 41.70 -1.68 16.94
N LEU A 350 41.39 -1.99 18.20
CA LEU A 350 42.27 -1.84 19.37
C LEU A 350 42.32 -3.19 20.07
N LYS A 351 43.51 -3.55 20.55
CA LYS A 351 43.74 -4.84 21.19
C LYS A 351 44.58 -4.65 22.44
N ASP A 352 44.09 -5.21 23.55
CA ASP A 352 44.78 -5.30 24.82
C ASP A 352 45.34 -3.94 25.29
N ILE A 353 44.49 -2.91 25.26
CA ILE A 353 44.87 -1.56 25.71
C ILE A 353 44.81 -1.53 27.23
N ASP A 354 45.99 -1.34 27.85
CA ASP A 354 46.16 -1.23 29.33
C ASP A 354 46.88 0.07 29.64
N ILE A 355 46.17 1.14 29.97
CA ILE A 355 46.68 2.49 30.20
C ILE A 355 45.90 3.18 31.32
N HIS A 356 46.62 3.83 32.21
CA HIS A 356 46.07 4.66 33.28
C HIS A 356 46.46 6.11 33.05
N ILE A 357 45.46 6.99 32.94
CA ILE A 357 45.61 8.43 32.71
C ILE A 357 45.10 9.17 33.94
N ASN A 358 45.99 9.97 34.55
CA ASN A 358 45.62 10.75 35.73
C ASN A 358 44.93 12.05 35.36
N ALA A 359 44.13 12.59 36.32
CA ALA A 359 43.45 13.86 36.12
C ALA A 359 44.45 15.00 35.80
N GLY A 360 44.22 15.71 34.68
CA GLY A 360 45.07 16.80 34.20
C GLY A 360 46.35 16.37 33.48
N GLU A 361 46.56 15.08 33.25
CA GLU A 361 47.68 14.55 32.47
C GLU A 361 47.48 14.80 30.98
N THR A 362 48.60 15.09 30.26
CA THR A 362 48.58 15.26 28.81
C THR A 362 49.26 14.06 28.17
N ILE A 363 48.48 13.33 27.34
CA ILE A 363 48.91 12.12 26.65
C ILE A 363 49.08 12.42 25.16
N GLY A 364 50.23 12.04 24.60
CA GLY A 364 50.49 12.10 23.15
C GLY A 364 50.36 10.72 22.50
N ILE A 365 49.43 10.58 21.52
CA ILE A 365 49.24 9.33 20.76
C ILE A 365 49.87 9.47 19.40
N ILE A 366 50.90 8.66 19.12
CA ILE A 366 51.68 8.69 17.89
C ILE A 366 51.58 7.33 17.18
N GLY A 367 51.49 7.34 15.85
CA GLY A 367 51.43 6.12 15.05
C GLY A 367 51.10 6.40 13.58
N GLY A 368 51.26 5.40 12.73
CA GLY A 368 50.92 5.46 11.28
C GLY A 368 49.48 5.72 10.96
N THR A 369 49.17 5.99 9.70
CA THR A 369 47.79 6.11 9.23
C THR A 369 47.10 4.75 9.32
N GLY A 370 45.89 4.70 9.90
CA GLY A 370 45.10 3.47 10.05
C GLY A 370 45.41 2.62 11.29
N CYS A 371 46.35 3.04 12.19
CA CYS A 371 46.70 2.26 13.40
C CYS A 371 45.73 2.44 14.58
N GLY A 372 44.55 3.00 14.39
CA GLY A 372 43.53 3.11 15.45
C GLY A 372 43.62 4.33 16.36
N LYS A 373 44.48 5.36 16.08
CA LYS A 373 44.61 6.56 16.93
C LYS A 373 43.27 7.29 17.20
N SER A 374 42.44 7.41 16.16
CA SER A 374 41.15 8.07 16.25
C SER A 374 40.07 7.18 16.89
N SER A 375 40.34 5.90 17.03
CA SER A 375 39.45 4.93 17.69
C SER A 375 39.71 4.82 19.17
N PHE A 376 40.96 5.18 19.61
CA PHE A 376 41.35 5.30 21.00
C PHE A 376 40.80 6.60 21.60
#